data_7a6a488f31eae1e1b06c817beff7b68b
#
_entry.id   7a6a488f31eae1e1b06c817beff7b68b
#
_cell.length_a   1.000
_cell.length_b   1.000
_cell.length_c   1.000
_cell.angle_alpha   90.00
_cell.angle_beta   90.00
_cell.angle_gamma   90.00
#
_symmetry.space_group_name_H-M   'P 1'
#
loop_
_entity.id
_entity.type
_entity.pdbx_description
1 polymer ?
#
loop_
_entity_poly.entity_id
_entity_poly.type
_entity_poly.pdbx_seq_one_letter_code
_entity_poly.pdbx_strand_id
1 'polypeptide(L)'
;MKCLILAAGYATRLYPLTENFPKPLLEVGGKTILDWLLDDMDTMGVIDEYVVISNHKYAHHFESWAATKKMKITVVDDGTSTNETRLGAVRDIQFAVDQLRLEDDLLVMAGDNLLDFSMTSFIRYAMEKNAPCTMRYYEPSFQKLLKSGIVSVDEQDTITLMTEKVPDPASNWVSVAFYYYPKDVAKLIGQALADGCGADAPGSFLAWVCRRIPSYAMEMPGKRYDVGDIASYEQVQKEYRGIETC
;
A
#
# COMPACT_ATOMS: atom_id res chain seq x y z
N MET A 1 -1.60 -8.09 14.53
CA MET A 1 -1.23 -6.84 13.82
C MET A 1 -2.44 -6.24 13.14
N LYS A 2 -2.38 -4.96 12.75
CA LYS A 2 -3.43 -4.29 11.96
C LYS A 2 -2.96 -4.07 10.53
N CYS A 3 -3.88 -4.21 9.55
CA CYS A 3 -3.60 -3.90 8.16
C CYS A 3 -4.30 -2.58 7.78
N LEU A 4 -3.51 -1.54 7.45
CA LEU A 4 -4.01 -0.25 6.97
C LEU A 4 -4.00 -0.22 5.45
N ILE A 5 -5.17 0.01 4.86
CA ILE A 5 -5.38 0.02 3.42
C ILE A 5 -5.61 1.46 2.97
N LEU A 6 -4.66 1.98 2.21
CA LEU A 6 -4.75 3.33 1.64
C LEU A 6 -5.67 3.32 0.43
N ALA A 7 -6.85 3.88 0.57
CA ALA A 7 -7.91 3.90 -0.43
C ALA A 7 -8.56 5.29 -0.63
N ALA A 8 -7.92 6.37 -0.12
CA ALA A 8 -8.43 7.74 -0.23
C ALA A 8 -8.14 8.42 -1.59
N GLY A 9 -7.53 7.70 -2.54
CA GLY A 9 -7.21 8.21 -3.87
C GLY A 9 -8.45 8.35 -4.77
N TYR A 10 -8.47 9.38 -5.64
CA TYR A 10 -9.58 9.66 -6.55
C TYR A 10 -9.49 8.94 -7.90
N ALA A 11 -8.33 8.37 -8.25
CA ALA A 11 -8.10 7.58 -9.47
C ALA A 11 -8.64 8.23 -10.76
N THR A 12 -8.45 9.54 -10.94
CA THR A 12 -9.06 10.36 -12.01
C THR A 12 -8.72 9.88 -13.44
N ARG A 13 -7.62 9.13 -13.61
CA ARG A 13 -7.24 8.55 -14.92
C ARG A 13 -8.13 7.36 -15.35
N LEU A 14 -8.94 6.86 -14.44
CA LEU A 14 -9.91 5.78 -14.68
C LEU A 14 -11.35 6.30 -14.91
N TYR A 15 -11.56 7.62 -14.98
CA TYR A 15 -12.87 8.16 -15.30
C TYR A 15 -13.36 7.66 -16.69
N PRO A 16 -14.66 7.31 -16.87
CA PRO A 16 -15.76 7.52 -15.89
C PRO A 16 -15.91 6.41 -14.83
N LEU A 17 -15.16 5.29 -14.89
CA LEU A 17 -15.34 4.13 -14.00
C LEU A 17 -15.22 4.50 -12.51
N THR A 18 -14.29 5.40 -12.19
CA THR A 18 -14.02 5.83 -10.82
C THR A 18 -14.58 7.21 -10.49
N GLU A 19 -15.41 7.79 -11.36
CA GLU A 19 -16.01 9.10 -11.09
C GLU A 19 -16.87 9.06 -9.81
N ASN A 20 -17.67 8.00 -9.63
CA ASN A 20 -18.54 7.83 -8.47
C ASN A 20 -18.31 6.47 -7.76
N PHE A 21 -17.21 5.79 -8.02
CA PHE A 21 -16.91 4.48 -7.46
C PHE A 21 -15.41 4.33 -7.18
N PRO A 22 -14.98 3.78 -6.01
CA PRO A 22 -13.58 3.70 -5.67
C PRO A 22 -12.84 2.61 -6.44
N LYS A 23 -11.65 2.91 -6.94
CA LYS A 23 -10.80 1.98 -7.69
C LYS A 23 -10.57 0.63 -6.99
N PRO A 24 -10.30 0.55 -5.67
CA PRO A 24 -10.07 -0.74 -5.00
C PRO A 24 -11.25 -1.70 -5.05
N LEU A 25 -12.46 -1.20 -5.29
CA LEU A 25 -13.67 -2.01 -5.42
C LEU A 25 -14.06 -2.33 -6.87
N LEU A 26 -13.27 -1.90 -7.88
CA LEU A 26 -13.46 -2.37 -9.24
C LEU A 26 -13.19 -3.87 -9.32
N GLU A 27 -13.99 -4.57 -10.13
CA GLU A 27 -13.90 -6.02 -10.27
C GLU A 27 -12.86 -6.43 -11.33
N VAL A 28 -12.06 -7.42 -11.00
CA VAL A 28 -11.16 -8.13 -11.91
C VAL A 28 -11.28 -9.63 -11.65
N GLY A 29 -11.55 -10.42 -12.68
CA GLY A 29 -11.67 -11.87 -12.54
C GLY A 29 -12.78 -12.34 -11.57
N GLY A 30 -13.86 -11.55 -11.44
CA GLY A 30 -15.03 -11.90 -10.60
C GLY A 30 -14.92 -11.55 -9.12
N LYS A 31 -13.86 -10.85 -8.71
CA LYS A 31 -13.67 -10.29 -7.35
C LYS A 31 -13.23 -8.85 -7.44
N THR A 32 -13.48 -8.05 -6.39
CA THR A 32 -12.89 -6.72 -6.32
C THR A 32 -11.35 -6.80 -6.21
N ILE A 33 -10.66 -5.77 -6.69
CA ILE A 33 -9.19 -5.67 -6.55
C ILE A 33 -8.79 -5.90 -5.08
N LEU A 34 -9.52 -5.30 -4.16
CA LEU A 34 -9.23 -5.40 -2.73
C LEU A 34 -9.51 -6.81 -2.17
N ASP A 35 -10.56 -7.50 -2.65
CA ASP A 35 -10.87 -8.87 -2.19
C ASP A 35 -9.76 -9.87 -2.51
N TRP A 36 -9.08 -9.73 -3.65
CA TRP A 36 -7.97 -10.61 -3.98
C TRP A 36 -6.87 -10.58 -2.93
N LEU A 37 -6.53 -9.38 -2.43
CA LEU A 37 -5.50 -9.21 -1.42
C LEU A 37 -5.95 -9.63 -0.03
N LEU A 38 -7.17 -9.24 0.38
CA LEU A 38 -7.67 -9.54 1.71
C LEU A 38 -7.91 -11.03 1.91
N ASP A 39 -8.54 -11.70 0.94
CA ASP A 39 -8.79 -13.14 1.00
C ASP A 39 -7.49 -13.95 1.13
N ASP A 40 -6.42 -13.52 0.43
CA ASP A 40 -5.10 -14.15 0.54
C ASP A 40 -4.49 -13.94 1.93
N MET A 41 -4.41 -12.71 2.40
CA MET A 41 -3.77 -12.38 3.68
C MET A 41 -4.54 -12.92 4.89
N ASP A 42 -5.87 -12.99 4.82
CA ASP A 42 -6.71 -13.50 5.93
C ASP A 42 -6.45 -14.98 6.21
N THR A 43 -5.96 -15.73 5.22
CA THR A 43 -5.58 -17.14 5.41
C THR A 43 -4.50 -17.36 6.46
N MET A 44 -3.69 -16.34 6.74
CA MET A 44 -2.62 -16.43 7.75
C MET A 44 -3.12 -16.32 9.19
N GLY A 45 -4.28 -15.72 9.44
CA GLY A 45 -4.84 -15.49 10.77
C GLY A 45 -3.98 -14.60 11.70
N VAL A 46 -3.08 -13.77 11.14
CA VAL A 46 -2.19 -12.88 11.90
C VAL A 46 -2.66 -11.41 11.89
N ILE A 47 -3.63 -11.10 11.03
CA ILE A 47 -4.23 -9.77 10.94
C ILE A 47 -5.53 -9.78 11.76
N ASP A 48 -5.57 -8.96 12.82
CA ASP A 48 -6.73 -8.90 13.73
C ASP A 48 -7.83 -7.96 13.20
N GLU A 49 -7.42 -7.02 12.33
CA GLU A 49 -8.33 -6.00 11.79
C GLU A 49 -7.75 -5.36 10.55
N TYR A 50 -8.59 -5.16 9.55
CA TYR A 50 -8.32 -4.38 8.36
C TYR A 50 -8.92 -2.98 8.52
N VAL A 51 -8.13 -1.95 8.31
CA VAL A 51 -8.55 -0.56 8.40
C VAL A 51 -8.47 0.07 7.01
N VAL A 52 -9.61 0.38 6.39
CA VAL A 52 -9.66 1.04 5.09
C VAL A 52 -9.75 2.54 5.30
N ILE A 53 -8.74 3.27 4.85
CA ILE A 53 -8.73 4.73 4.90
C ILE A 53 -9.24 5.24 3.55
N SER A 54 -10.39 5.90 3.57
CA SER A 54 -11.07 6.43 2.39
C SER A 54 -11.30 7.93 2.50
N ASN A 55 -11.44 8.60 1.37
CA ASN A 55 -12.00 9.94 1.34
C ASN A 55 -13.54 9.91 1.56
N HIS A 56 -14.11 11.06 1.93
CA HIS A 56 -15.53 11.19 2.22
C HIS A 56 -16.44 10.76 1.06
N LYS A 57 -16.00 11.02 -0.18
CA LYS A 57 -16.79 10.70 -1.37
C LYS A 57 -17.07 9.20 -1.51
N TYR A 58 -16.12 8.36 -1.13
CA TYR A 58 -16.19 6.91 -1.34
C TYR A 58 -16.39 6.09 -0.07
N ALA A 59 -16.34 6.69 1.12
CA ALA A 59 -16.42 5.98 2.39
C ALA A 59 -17.63 5.03 2.45
N HIS A 60 -18.83 5.49 2.03
CA HIS A 60 -20.06 4.69 2.03
C HIS A 60 -19.98 3.43 1.14
N HIS A 61 -19.19 3.45 0.06
CA HIS A 61 -18.97 2.26 -0.77
C HIS A 61 -18.15 1.20 -0.02
N PHE A 62 -17.11 1.65 0.70
CA PHE A 62 -16.30 0.75 1.52
C PHE A 62 -17.07 0.22 2.72
N GLU A 63 -17.93 1.03 3.36
CA GLU A 63 -18.80 0.58 4.44
C GLU A 63 -19.77 -0.51 3.94
N SER A 64 -20.43 -0.28 2.79
CA SER A 64 -21.32 -1.26 2.17
C SER A 64 -20.61 -2.55 1.80
N TRP A 65 -19.38 -2.45 1.24
CA TRP A 65 -18.54 -3.60 0.92
C TRP A 65 -18.08 -4.32 2.19
N ALA A 66 -17.59 -3.61 3.21
CA ALA A 66 -17.13 -4.19 4.47
C ALA A 66 -18.24 -4.98 5.18
N ALA A 67 -19.48 -4.51 5.14
CA ALA A 67 -20.62 -5.20 5.72
C ALA A 67 -20.90 -6.60 5.11
N THR A 68 -20.35 -6.89 3.93
CA THR A 68 -20.45 -8.21 3.28
C THR A 68 -19.37 -9.20 3.71
N LYS A 69 -18.35 -8.75 4.47
CA LYS A 69 -17.17 -9.53 4.80
C LYS A 69 -17.29 -10.21 6.17
N LYS A 70 -16.57 -11.33 6.33
CA LYS A 70 -16.49 -12.06 7.61
C LYS A 70 -15.37 -11.53 8.50
N MET A 71 -14.30 -11.04 7.89
CA MET A 71 -13.16 -10.42 8.59
C MET A 71 -13.55 -9.08 9.22
N LYS A 72 -12.89 -8.71 10.30
CA LYS A 72 -13.11 -7.42 10.95
C LYS A 72 -12.55 -6.30 10.07
N ILE A 73 -13.41 -5.44 9.53
CA ILE A 73 -13.03 -4.29 8.70
C ILE A 73 -13.60 -3.02 9.33
N THR A 74 -12.75 -2.03 9.54
CA THR A 74 -13.13 -0.68 9.97
C THR A 74 -12.85 0.29 8.82
N VAL A 75 -13.83 1.11 8.47
CA VAL A 75 -13.65 2.18 7.47
C VAL A 75 -13.42 3.49 8.19
N VAL A 76 -12.37 4.20 7.80
CA VAL A 76 -12.01 5.52 8.31
C VAL A 76 -12.18 6.53 7.18
N ASP A 77 -13.08 7.48 7.37
CA ASP A 77 -13.29 8.62 6.47
C ASP A 77 -12.30 9.74 6.85
N ASP A 78 -11.42 10.13 5.94
CA ASP A 78 -10.43 11.19 6.13
C ASP A 78 -11.04 12.61 6.08
N GLY A 79 -12.34 12.71 5.77
CA GLY A 79 -13.11 13.96 5.67
C GLY A 79 -12.84 14.75 4.39
N THR A 80 -11.95 14.31 3.50
CA THR A 80 -11.66 15.03 2.25
C THR A 80 -12.66 14.68 1.15
N SER A 81 -13.06 15.68 0.35
CA SER A 81 -14.10 15.51 -0.67
C SER A 81 -13.60 15.77 -2.09
N THR A 82 -12.39 16.29 -2.26
CA THR A 82 -11.80 16.58 -3.57
C THR A 82 -10.32 16.17 -3.62
N ASN A 83 -9.81 15.93 -4.83
CA ASN A 83 -8.41 15.56 -5.03
C ASN A 83 -7.43 16.64 -4.53
N GLU A 84 -7.83 17.91 -4.55
CA GLU A 84 -7.03 19.06 -4.11
C GLU A 84 -6.92 19.14 -2.58
N THR A 85 -7.92 18.64 -1.86
CA THR A 85 -7.96 18.67 -0.38
C THR A 85 -7.43 17.39 0.27
N ARG A 86 -7.02 16.37 -0.51
CA ARG A 86 -6.51 15.10 0.01
C ARG A 86 -5.38 15.31 1.02
N LEU A 87 -5.34 14.51 2.05
CA LEU A 87 -4.31 14.58 3.09
C LEU A 87 -2.94 14.10 2.58
N GLY A 88 -2.95 13.07 1.74
CA GLY A 88 -1.79 12.33 1.30
C GLY A 88 -1.49 11.12 2.17
N ALA A 89 -0.89 10.10 1.57
CA ALA A 89 -0.82 8.74 2.12
C ALA A 89 -0.21 8.66 3.53
N VAL A 90 0.86 9.42 3.82
CA VAL A 90 1.49 9.37 5.17
C VAL A 90 0.60 10.04 6.21
N ARG A 91 -0.11 11.12 5.84
CA ARG A 91 -1.08 11.73 6.75
C ARG A 91 -2.33 10.88 6.93
N ASP A 92 -2.76 10.15 5.91
CA ASP A 92 -3.85 9.18 6.03
C ASP A 92 -3.50 8.10 7.04
N ILE A 93 -2.26 7.57 7.00
CA ILE A 93 -1.77 6.61 8.01
C ILE A 93 -1.81 7.24 9.41
N GLN A 94 -1.24 8.43 9.58
CA GLN A 94 -1.23 9.12 10.87
C GLN A 94 -2.65 9.37 11.38
N PHE A 95 -3.55 9.83 10.50
CA PHE A 95 -4.95 10.10 10.84
C PHE A 95 -5.65 8.84 11.37
N ALA A 96 -5.49 7.69 10.71
CA ALA A 96 -6.08 6.44 11.16
C ALA A 96 -5.46 5.93 12.47
N VAL A 97 -4.13 6.06 12.62
CA VAL A 97 -3.43 5.69 13.86
C VAL A 97 -3.95 6.51 15.05
N ASP A 98 -4.12 7.81 14.87
CA ASP A 98 -4.60 8.70 15.93
C ASP A 98 -6.08 8.47 16.25
N GLN A 99 -6.93 8.39 15.22
CA GLN A 99 -8.38 8.24 15.38
C GLN A 99 -8.74 6.92 16.08
N LEU A 100 -8.06 5.83 15.70
CA LEU A 100 -8.32 4.49 16.24
C LEU A 100 -7.40 4.13 17.42
N ARG A 101 -6.46 5.01 17.78
CA ARG A 101 -5.44 4.79 18.83
C ARG A 101 -4.71 3.46 18.62
N LEU A 102 -4.24 3.24 17.39
CA LEU A 102 -3.59 1.98 17.03
C LEU A 102 -2.24 1.86 17.75
N GLU A 103 -2.08 0.80 18.49
CA GLU A 103 -0.87 0.45 19.21
C GLU A 103 -0.39 -0.96 18.86
N ASP A 104 -0.33 -1.26 17.57
CA ASP A 104 0.01 -2.57 17.02
C ASP A 104 1.10 -2.44 15.94
N ASP A 105 1.67 -3.59 15.54
CA ASP A 105 2.40 -3.68 14.30
C ASP A 105 1.46 -3.37 13.14
N LEU A 106 1.94 -2.59 12.17
CA LEU A 106 1.15 -2.15 11.03
C LEU A 106 1.67 -2.77 9.72
N LEU A 107 0.78 -3.44 9.01
CA LEU A 107 0.94 -3.70 7.58
C LEU A 107 0.21 -2.57 6.83
N VAL A 108 0.94 -1.73 6.11
CA VAL A 108 0.36 -0.63 5.32
C VAL A 108 0.43 -0.98 3.86
N MET A 109 -0.68 -0.88 3.14
CA MET A 109 -0.75 -1.20 1.72
C MET A 109 -1.62 -0.23 0.93
N ALA A 110 -1.28 -0.02 -0.34
CA ALA A 110 -2.19 0.63 -1.27
C ALA A 110 -3.27 -0.37 -1.72
N GLY A 111 -4.55 0.04 -1.62
CA GLY A 111 -5.70 -0.82 -1.89
C GLY A 111 -5.96 -1.13 -3.37
N ASP A 112 -5.09 -0.70 -4.27
CA ASP A 112 -5.27 -0.76 -5.72
C ASP A 112 -4.29 -1.69 -6.45
N ASN A 113 -3.63 -2.57 -5.71
CA ASN A 113 -2.67 -3.53 -6.26
C ASN A 113 -3.35 -4.88 -6.57
N LEU A 114 -2.96 -5.48 -7.68
CA LEU A 114 -3.24 -6.88 -8.00
C LEU A 114 -1.90 -7.61 -8.11
N LEU A 115 -1.81 -8.77 -7.44
CA LEU A 115 -0.61 -9.61 -7.40
C LEU A 115 -0.96 -11.01 -7.91
N ASP A 116 -0.04 -11.69 -8.60
CA ASP A 116 -0.19 -13.10 -8.95
C ASP A 116 0.44 -14.06 -7.92
N PHE A 117 0.98 -13.55 -6.85
CA PHE A 117 1.60 -14.30 -5.75
C PHE A 117 0.99 -13.93 -4.40
N SER A 118 1.10 -14.84 -3.44
CA SER A 118 0.60 -14.62 -2.07
C SER A 118 1.47 -13.64 -1.28
N MET A 119 0.82 -12.74 -0.54
CA MET A 119 1.44 -11.83 0.43
C MET A 119 2.01 -12.55 1.66
N THR A 120 1.68 -13.81 1.84
CA THR A 120 2.11 -14.65 2.97
C THR A 120 3.63 -14.66 3.14
N SER A 121 4.38 -14.74 2.02
CA SER A 121 5.85 -14.75 2.03
C SER A 121 6.41 -13.44 2.57
N PHE A 122 5.86 -12.29 2.13
CA PHE A 122 6.28 -10.98 2.61
C PHE A 122 5.94 -10.78 4.10
N ILE A 123 4.74 -11.15 4.51
CA ILE A 123 4.31 -11.00 5.90
C ILE A 123 5.20 -11.83 6.83
N ARG A 124 5.51 -13.09 6.47
CA ARG A 124 6.46 -13.93 7.24
C ARG A 124 7.85 -13.31 7.31
N TYR A 125 8.39 -12.88 6.17
CA TYR A 125 9.69 -12.22 6.11
C TYR A 125 9.74 -11.00 7.03
N ALA A 126 8.73 -10.14 6.99
CA ALA A 126 8.67 -8.93 7.80
C ALA A 126 8.56 -9.23 9.31
N MET A 127 7.75 -10.22 9.68
CA MET A 127 7.62 -10.68 11.07
C MET A 127 8.94 -11.29 11.59
N GLU A 128 9.65 -12.08 10.77
CA GLU A 128 10.95 -12.65 11.12
C GLU A 128 12.02 -11.57 11.30
N LYS A 129 12.05 -10.57 10.42
CA LYS A 129 12.96 -9.42 10.55
C LYS A 129 12.63 -8.56 11.78
N ASN A 130 11.36 -8.51 12.19
CA ASN A 130 10.86 -7.64 13.27
C ASN A 130 11.38 -6.19 13.12
N ALA A 131 11.36 -5.69 11.91
CA ALA A 131 11.91 -4.41 11.49
C ALA A 131 11.09 -3.83 10.34
N PRO A 132 11.21 -2.53 10.01
CA PRO A 132 10.51 -1.95 8.86
C PRO A 132 10.89 -2.67 7.57
N CYS A 133 9.88 -3.10 6.82
CA CYS A 133 10.07 -3.86 5.58
C CYS A 133 9.20 -3.32 4.45
N THR A 134 9.69 -3.51 3.22
CA THR A 134 8.93 -3.36 1.98
C THR A 134 9.27 -4.48 1.00
N MET A 135 8.60 -4.53 -0.15
CA MET A 135 9.03 -5.32 -1.30
C MET A 135 9.64 -4.42 -2.37
N ARG A 136 10.51 -5.00 -3.20
CA ARG A 136 11.11 -4.33 -4.36
C ARG A 136 10.98 -5.19 -5.61
N TYR A 137 10.91 -4.54 -6.77
CA TYR A 137 11.01 -5.19 -8.08
C TYR A 137 11.89 -4.38 -9.03
N TYR A 138 12.44 -5.05 -10.05
CA TYR A 138 13.25 -4.39 -11.07
C TYR A 138 12.38 -3.74 -12.14
N GLU A 139 12.56 -2.44 -12.38
CA GLU A 139 11.84 -1.65 -13.41
C GLU A 139 12.84 -1.12 -14.45
N PRO A 140 12.80 -1.61 -15.70
CA PRO A 140 13.72 -1.15 -16.73
C PRO A 140 13.35 0.22 -17.33
N SER A 141 12.12 0.67 -17.14
CA SER A 141 11.62 1.92 -17.73
C SER A 141 12.00 3.13 -16.91
N PHE A 142 12.91 3.97 -17.41
CA PHE A 142 13.30 5.21 -16.75
C PHE A 142 12.10 6.12 -16.46
N GLN A 143 11.12 6.19 -17.37
CA GLN A 143 9.91 7.00 -17.20
C GLN A 143 9.04 6.54 -16.01
N LYS A 144 9.04 5.24 -15.71
CA LYS A 144 8.37 4.69 -14.53
C LYS A 144 9.17 4.94 -13.27
N LEU A 145 10.50 4.85 -13.32
CA LEU A 145 11.37 5.15 -12.18
C LEU A 145 11.15 6.57 -11.65
N LEU A 146 11.00 7.57 -12.53
CA LEU A 146 10.74 8.98 -12.15
C LEU A 146 9.45 9.17 -11.32
N LYS A 147 8.53 8.22 -11.36
CA LYS A 147 7.22 8.29 -10.69
C LYS A 147 7.12 7.35 -9.48
N SER A 148 8.22 6.67 -9.16
CA SER A 148 8.25 5.57 -8.19
C SER A 148 9.14 5.88 -6.99
N GLY A 149 8.94 5.13 -5.91
CA GLY A 149 9.90 5.03 -4.82
C GLY A 149 11.09 4.15 -5.26
N ILE A 150 12.30 4.67 -5.15
CA ILE A 150 13.53 3.98 -5.53
C ILE A 150 14.22 3.45 -4.30
N VAL A 151 14.63 2.18 -4.34
CA VAL A 151 15.29 1.52 -3.22
C VAL A 151 16.60 0.87 -3.67
N SER A 152 17.64 0.99 -2.85
CA SER A 152 18.89 0.23 -2.98
C SER A 152 19.11 -0.55 -1.69
N VAL A 153 19.66 -1.76 -1.81
CA VAL A 153 19.94 -2.64 -0.67
C VAL A 153 21.35 -3.19 -0.74
N ASP A 154 21.83 -3.68 0.40
CA ASP A 154 23.05 -4.50 0.48
C ASP A 154 22.75 -6.00 0.24
N GLU A 155 23.77 -6.85 0.42
CA GLU A 155 23.69 -8.31 0.24
C GLU A 155 22.75 -9.01 1.25
N GLN A 156 22.36 -8.33 2.32
CA GLN A 156 21.46 -8.82 3.37
C GLN A 156 20.04 -8.26 3.23
N ASP A 157 19.71 -7.65 2.07
CA ASP A 157 18.47 -6.93 1.79
C ASP A 157 18.23 -5.70 2.68
N THR A 158 19.25 -5.20 3.40
CA THR A 158 19.13 -3.99 4.19
C THR A 158 19.06 -2.77 3.27
N ILE A 159 18.08 -1.90 3.49
CA ILE A 159 17.92 -0.68 2.70
C ILE A 159 19.06 0.29 3.00
N THR A 160 19.89 0.56 1.99
CA THR A 160 21.00 1.52 2.03
C THR A 160 20.58 2.91 1.56
N LEU A 161 19.57 2.97 0.67
CA LEU A 161 18.98 4.20 0.16
C LEU A 161 17.51 3.98 -0.18
N MET A 162 16.67 4.92 0.21
CA MET A 162 15.30 5.01 -0.31
C MET A 162 14.92 6.47 -0.58
N THR A 163 14.33 6.73 -1.75
CA THR A 163 13.88 8.06 -2.20
C THR A 163 12.56 7.93 -2.93
N GLU A 164 11.75 9.00 -2.94
CA GLU A 164 10.46 9.04 -3.62
C GLU A 164 10.48 10.04 -4.76
N LYS A 165 10.12 9.57 -5.98
CA LYS A 165 9.88 10.41 -7.17
C LYS A 165 11.01 11.41 -7.45
N VAL A 166 12.24 10.93 -7.49
CA VAL A 166 13.41 11.77 -7.75
C VAL A 166 13.70 11.89 -9.24
N PRO A 167 14.27 13.01 -9.71
CA PRO A 167 14.60 13.20 -11.13
C PRO A 167 15.79 12.37 -11.59
N ASP A 168 16.64 11.91 -10.67
CA ASP A 168 17.82 11.07 -10.93
C ASP A 168 17.78 9.81 -10.03
N PRO A 169 17.11 8.74 -10.50
CA PRO A 169 17.00 7.49 -9.74
C PRO A 169 18.35 6.80 -9.60
N ALA A 170 18.79 6.53 -8.37
CA ALA A 170 20.07 5.88 -8.09
C ALA A 170 20.09 4.37 -8.42
N SER A 171 18.94 3.76 -8.68
CA SER A 171 18.83 2.35 -9.06
C SER A 171 17.57 2.09 -9.89
N ASN A 172 17.50 0.88 -10.48
CA ASN A 172 16.30 0.39 -11.18
C ASN A 172 15.35 -0.41 -10.27
N TRP A 173 15.62 -0.47 -8.98
CA TRP A 173 14.78 -1.16 -8.03
C TRP A 173 13.72 -0.23 -7.46
N VAL A 174 12.46 -0.60 -7.64
CA VAL A 174 11.29 0.15 -7.20
C VAL A 174 10.72 -0.48 -5.94
N SER A 175 10.44 0.34 -4.93
CA SER A 175 9.67 -0.04 -3.75
C SER A 175 8.20 -0.16 -4.10
N VAL A 176 7.56 -1.25 -3.69
CA VAL A 176 6.12 -1.46 -3.84
C VAL A 176 5.40 -0.92 -2.60
N ALA A 177 4.20 -0.39 -2.78
CA ALA A 177 3.41 0.18 -1.69
C ALA A 177 2.79 -0.90 -0.77
N PHE A 178 3.67 -1.73 -0.21
CA PHE A 178 3.44 -2.69 0.88
C PHE A 178 4.53 -2.50 1.91
N TYR A 179 4.15 -2.04 3.10
CA TYR A 179 5.10 -1.69 4.16
C TYR A 179 4.69 -2.37 5.46
N TYR A 180 5.65 -2.97 6.14
CA TYR A 180 5.47 -3.43 7.50
C TYR A 180 6.23 -2.51 8.45
N TYR A 181 5.59 -2.11 9.51
CA TYR A 181 6.18 -1.31 10.59
C TYR A 181 5.89 -1.95 11.94
N PRO A 182 6.92 -2.35 12.71
CA PRO A 182 6.75 -2.71 14.10
C PRO A 182 6.07 -1.57 14.88
N LYS A 183 5.30 -1.90 15.91
CA LYS A 183 4.56 -0.96 16.75
C LYS A 183 5.35 0.29 17.14
N ASP A 184 6.61 0.12 17.58
CA ASP A 184 7.42 1.24 18.03
C ASP A 184 7.89 2.14 16.89
N VAL A 185 7.99 1.61 15.67
CA VAL A 185 8.27 2.40 14.46
C VAL A 185 7.02 3.13 13.99
N ALA A 186 5.86 2.47 14.02
CA ALA A 186 4.59 3.09 13.64
C ALA A 186 4.29 4.37 14.44
N LYS A 187 4.66 4.43 15.72
CA LYS A 187 4.52 5.62 16.58
C LYS A 187 5.34 6.84 16.11
N LEU A 188 6.33 6.63 15.24
CA LEU A 188 7.21 7.69 14.76
C LEU A 188 6.62 8.47 13.55
N ILE A 189 5.44 8.09 13.05
CA ILE A 189 4.84 8.74 11.86
C ILE A 189 4.65 10.25 12.10
N GLY A 190 4.10 10.64 13.26
CA GLY A 190 3.94 12.06 13.61
C GLY A 190 5.27 12.82 13.67
N GLN A 191 6.31 12.19 14.20
CA GLN A 191 7.67 12.77 14.23
C GLN A 191 8.23 12.91 12.80
N ALA A 192 8.04 11.90 11.95
CA ALA A 192 8.50 11.93 10.57
C ALA A 192 7.83 13.07 9.77
N LEU A 193 6.54 13.29 9.97
CA LEU A 193 5.81 14.40 9.36
C LEU A 193 6.31 15.76 9.88
N ALA A 194 6.60 15.89 11.18
CA ALA A 194 7.16 17.09 11.77
C ALA A 194 8.59 17.38 11.27
N ASP A 195 9.38 16.34 11.01
CA ASP A 195 10.73 16.44 10.43
C ASP A 195 10.69 16.71 8.91
N GLY A 196 9.50 16.80 8.30
CA GLY A 196 9.32 17.13 6.88
C GLY A 196 9.43 15.95 5.93
N CYS A 197 9.16 14.70 6.37
CA CYS A 197 8.98 13.62 5.41
C CYS A 197 7.79 13.96 4.49
N GLY A 198 7.86 13.61 3.21
CA GLY A 198 6.79 13.88 2.24
C GLY A 198 5.47 13.22 2.68
N ALA A 199 4.34 13.94 2.57
CA ALA A 199 3.04 13.43 2.97
C ALA A 199 2.33 12.60 1.89
N ASP A 200 2.60 12.88 0.60
CA ASP A 200 1.83 12.37 -0.54
C ASP A 200 2.10 10.89 -0.87
N ALA A 201 3.36 10.48 -0.87
CA ALA A 201 3.76 9.11 -1.20
C ALA A 201 3.94 8.26 0.06
N PRO A 202 3.36 7.05 0.14
CA PRO A 202 3.44 6.24 1.36
C PRO A 202 4.87 5.78 1.70
N GLY A 203 5.74 5.62 0.69
CA GLY A 203 7.15 5.29 0.87
C GLY A 203 7.99 6.40 1.50
N SER A 204 7.48 7.64 1.55
CA SER A 204 8.20 8.75 2.19
C SER A 204 8.46 8.49 3.68
N PHE A 205 7.55 7.81 4.37
CA PHE A 205 7.78 7.42 5.75
C PHE A 205 8.91 6.40 5.88
N LEU A 206 8.93 5.34 5.04
CA LEU A 206 10.03 4.38 5.05
C LEU A 206 11.37 5.03 4.66
N ALA A 207 11.37 5.98 3.71
CA ALA A 207 12.56 6.74 3.34
C ALA A 207 13.12 7.60 4.50
N TRP A 208 12.27 8.07 5.40
CA TRP A 208 12.68 8.73 6.63
C TRP A 208 13.17 7.73 7.68
N VAL A 209 12.47 6.59 7.84
CA VAL A 209 12.79 5.54 8.83
C VAL A 209 14.11 4.86 8.52
N CYS A 210 14.37 4.45 7.27
CA CYS A 210 15.57 3.67 6.91
C CYS A 210 16.90 4.42 7.14
N ARG A 211 16.87 5.73 7.32
CA ARG A 211 18.04 6.55 7.71
C ARG A 211 18.34 6.47 9.21
N ARG A 212 17.47 5.87 10.02
CA ARG A 212 17.50 5.86 11.48
C ARG A 212 17.45 4.45 12.07
N ILE A 213 16.76 3.57 11.39
CA ILE A 213 16.46 2.20 11.85
C ILE A 213 16.76 1.25 10.70
N PRO A 214 17.51 0.16 10.91
CA PRO A 214 17.70 -0.88 9.91
C PRO A 214 16.35 -1.33 9.33
N SER A 215 16.22 -1.23 8.02
CA SER A 215 14.99 -1.52 7.29
C SER A 215 15.33 -2.44 6.11
N TYR A 216 14.40 -3.24 5.65
CA TYR A 216 14.68 -4.28 4.68
C TYR A 216 13.75 -4.22 3.46
N ALA A 217 14.23 -4.67 2.30
CA ALA A 217 13.41 -4.74 1.08
C ALA A 217 13.56 -6.11 0.43
N MET A 218 12.56 -6.97 0.65
CA MET A 218 12.44 -8.28 0.03
C MET A 218 12.21 -8.16 -1.48
N GLU A 219 12.87 -8.97 -2.29
CA GLU A 219 12.54 -9.04 -3.72
C GLU A 219 11.15 -9.67 -3.90
N MET A 220 10.33 -9.05 -4.73
CA MET A 220 8.97 -9.50 -5.02
C MET A 220 9.00 -10.84 -5.77
N PRO A 221 8.32 -11.89 -5.28
CA PRO A 221 8.44 -13.24 -5.84
C PRO A 221 7.67 -13.47 -7.14
N GLY A 222 6.83 -12.52 -7.54
CA GLY A 222 5.98 -12.61 -8.73
C GLY A 222 5.72 -11.24 -9.33
N LYS A 223 4.60 -11.09 -10.01
CA LYS A 223 4.22 -9.90 -10.77
C LYS A 223 3.12 -9.10 -10.08
N ARG A 224 3.27 -7.78 -10.13
CA ARG A 224 2.23 -6.82 -9.81
C ARG A 224 1.58 -6.30 -11.10
N TYR A 225 0.27 -6.32 -11.15
CA TYR A 225 -0.53 -5.76 -12.24
C TYR A 225 -0.97 -4.35 -11.87
N ASP A 226 -0.62 -3.39 -12.70
CA ASP A 226 -0.98 -1.99 -12.48
C ASP A 226 -2.32 -1.67 -13.17
N VAL A 227 -3.24 -1.10 -12.42
CA VAL A 227 -4.52 -0.60 -12.92
C VAL A 227 -4.46 0.93 -12.89
N GLY A 228 -3.66 1.51 -13.76
CA GLY A 228 -3.37 2.95 -13.74
C GLY A 228 -4.35 3.82 -14.53
N ASP A 229 -4.96 3.27 -15.56
CA ASP A 229 -5.89 3.90 -16.50
C ASP A 229 -6.84 2.86 -17.13
N ILE A 230 -7.77 3.30 -17.97
CA ILE A 230 -8.78 2.41 -18.61
C ILE A 230 -8.10 1.32 -19.44
N ALA A 231 -7.08 1.64 -20.21
CA ALA A 231 -6.41 0.66 -21.08
C ALA A 231 -5.71 -0.42 -20.27
N SER A 232 -5.02 -0.06 -19.20
CA SER A 232 -4.39 -1.02 -18.28
C SER A 232 -5.44 -1.86 -17.52
N TYR A 233 -6.57 -1.27 -17.14
CA TYR A 233 -7.68 -2.02 -16.55
C TYR A 233 -8.25 -3.08 -17.49
N GLU A 234 -8.52 -2.72 -18.77
CA GLU A 234 -8.99 -3.65 -19.78
C GLU A 234 -7.98 -4.77 -20.07
N GLN A 235 -6.68 -4.46 -20.05
CA GLN A 235 -5.63 -5.45 -20.21
C GLN A 235 -5.60 -6.41 -19.03
N VAL A 236 -5.65 -5.90 -17.80
CA VAL A 236 -5.67 -6.72 -16.59
C VAL A 236 -6.89 -7.63 -16.54
N GLN A 237 -8.07 -7.17 -16.95
CA GLN A 237 -9.27 -8.00 -17.10
C GLN A 237 -9.05 -9.24 -17.99
N LYS A 238 -8.20 -9.12 -19.00
CA LYS A 238 -7.90 -10.22 -19.94
C LYS A 238 -6.80 -11.16 -19.42
N GLU A 239 -5.81 -10.62 -18.70
CA GLU A 239 -4.58 -11.32 -18.33
C GLU A 239 -4.60 -11.92 -16.93
N TYR A 240 -5.23 -11.24 -15.97
CA TYR A 240 -5.18 -11.67 -14.57
C TYR A 240 -5.93 -12.98 -14.32
N ARG A 241 -5.30 -13.91 -13.61
CA ARG A 241 -5.84 -15.26 -13.34
C ARG A 241 -5.98 -15.55 -11.84
N GLY A 242 -5.68 -14.57 -10.99
CA GLY A 242 -5.70 -14.73 -9.53
C GLY A 242 -4.30 -14.91 -8.95
N ILE A 243 -4.28 -15.10 -7.65
CA ILE A 243 -3.06 -15.39 -6.89
C ILE A 243 -2.73 -16.88 -7.05
N GLU A 244 -1.51 -17.17 -7.49
CA GLU A 244 -1.00 -18.53 -7.54
C GLU A 244 -0.77 -19.04 -6.11
N THR A 245 -1.49 -20.10 -5.75
CA THR A 245 -1.25 -20.83 -4.49
C THR A 245 -0.10 -21.79 -4.70
N CYS A 246 1.02 -21.55 -4.01
CA CYS A 246 2.13 -22.50 -3.95
C CYS A 246 1.74 -23.76 -3.15
#